data_cc8d6bb772ddf941fccd719a436a9c0b
#
_entry.id   cc8d6bb772ddf941fccd719a436a9c0b
#
_cell.length_a   1.000
_cell.length_b   1.000
_cell.length_c   1.000
_cell.angle_alpha   90.00
_cell.angle_beta   90.00
_cell.angle_gamma   90.00
#
_symmetry.space_group_name_H-M   'P 1'
#
loop_
_entity.id
_entity.type
_entity.pdbx_description
1 polymer ?
#
loop_
_entity_poly.entity_id
_entity_poly.type
_entity_poly.pdbx_seq_one_letter_code
_entity_poly.pdbx_strand_id
1 'polypeptide(L)'
;MTYQYPGTIFFNRGIAGVITMTQGPVSTETGCPAWMVVSARLRLSGEMQGMPLEFRMENTSLEEEGAGFISRTRLLEACCRHFLVWLHKWEEEGFRPVHDMWSNRAEKHVDLRVADGRTAEWLGLDEGGAGLLKLDGDAVAVTLADSAQLFAVPDLQDSPESGEAE
;
A
#
# COMPACT_ATOMS: atom_id res chain seq x y z
N MET A 1 -3.61 4.65 11.66
CA MET A 1 -3.04 4.26 10.36
C MET A 1 -2.75 2.77 10.40
N THR A 2 -3.31 2.03 9.47
CA THR A 2 -3.13 0.60 9.29
C THR A 2 -2.77 0.29 7.83
N TYR A 3 -2.35 -0.93 7.56
CA TYR A 3 -1.94 -1.38 6.24
C TYR A 3 -2.75 -2.61 5.81
N GLN A 4 -3.02 -2.70 4.52
CA GLN A 4 -3.55 -3.92 3.90
C GLN A 4 -2.62 -4.34 2.77
N TYR A 5 -2.31 -5.62 2.73
CA TYR A 5 -1.47 -6.20 1.68
C TYR A 5 -2.13 -6.02 0.29
N PRO A 6 -1.39 -5.72 -0.78
CA PRO A 6 0.07 -5.58 -0.81
C PRO A 6 0.60 -4.20 -0.37
N GLY A 7 -0.14 -3.13 -0.42
CA GLY A 7 0.39 -1.80 -0.12
C GLY A 7 -0.65 -0.72 0.09
N THR A 8 -1.90 -1.07 0.43
CA THR A 8 -2.94 -0.08 0.72
C THR A 8 -2.75 0.51 2.12
N ILE A 9 -2.88 1.84 2.21
CA ILE A 9 -2.75 2.60 3.45
C ILE A 9 -4.11 3.13 3.85
N PHE A 10 -4.49 2.85 5.10
CA PHE A 10 -5.74 3.32 5.70
C PHE A 10 -5.51 4.35 6.80
N PHE A 11 -6.35 5.37 6.84
CA PHE A 11 -6.57 6.22 8.00
C PHE A 11 -8.03 6.05 8.42
N ASN A 12 -8.27 5.77 9.70
CA ASN A 12 -9.60 5.62 10.28
C ASN A 12 -10.58 4.78 9.42
N ARG A 13 -10.08 3.70 8.78
CA ARG A 13 -10.77 2.79 7.86
C ARG A 13 -11.00 3.32 6.45
N GLY A 14 -10.66 4.56 6.13
CA GLY A 14 -10.69 5.09 4.77
C GLY A 14 -9.36 4.85 4.04
N ILE A 15 -9.41 4.51 2.76
CA ILE A 15 -8.23 4.39 1.91
C ILE A 15 -7.65 5.79 1.70
N ALA A 16 -6.45 6.00 2.19
CA ALA A 16 -5.74 7.27 2.09
C ALA A 16 -4.58 7.23 1.09
N GLY A 17 -4.13 6.04 0.73
CA GLY A 17 -2.99 5.91 -0.17
C GLY A 17 -2.67 4.50 -0.57
N VAL A 18 -1.69 4.38 -1.45
CA VAL A 18 -1.16 3.11 -1.93
C VAL A 18 0.34 3.19 -2.14
N ILE A 19 1.04 2.13 -1.79
CA ILE A 19 2.45 1.90 -2.13
C ILE A 19 2.48 0.80 -3.19
N THR A 20 3.20 1.07 -4.28
CA THR A 20 3.42 0.10 -5.35
C THR A 20 4.90 -0.08 -5.59
N MET A 21 5.29 -1.24 -6.08
CA MET A 21 6.67 -1.56 -6.43
C MET A 21 6.73 -2.04 -7.87
N THR A 22 7.74 -1.58 -8.58
CA THR A 22 8.12 -2.08 -9.90
C THR A 22 9.59 -2.43 -9.88
N GLN A 23 9.98 -3.54 -10.48
CA GLN A 23 11.37 -4.00 -10.50
C GLN A 23 11.80 -4.41 -11.89
N GLY A 24 13.10 -4.33 -12.14
CA GLY A 24 13.74 -4.84 -13.35
C GLY A 24 13.96 -6.34 -13.32
N PRO A 25 14.67 -6.85 -14.33
CA PRO A 25 15.02 -8.26 -14.40
C PRO A 25 15.76 -8.72 -13.13
N VAL A 26 15.40 -9.89 -12.62
CA VAL A 26 16.05 -10.51 -11.46
C VAL A 26 17.26 -11.31 -11.95
N SER A 27 18.42 -11.07 -11.33
CA SER A 27 19.64 -11.84 -11.58
C SER A 27 19.43 -13.28 -11.12
N THR A 28 19.77 -14.23 -11.98
CA THR A 28 19.73 -15.66 -11.64
C THR A 28 20.82 -16.08 -10.65
N GLU A 29 21.89 -15.29 -10.53
CA GLU A 29 23.01 -15.59 -9.61
C GLU A 29 22.75 -15.06 -8.20
N THR A 30 22.20 -13.86 -8.09
CA THR A 30 22.06 -13.18 -6.78
C THR A 30 20.62 -13.19 -6.27
N GLY A 31 19.64 -13.48 -7.12
CA GLY A 31 18.22 -13.33 -6.79
C GLY A 31 17.76 -11.86 -6.61
N CYS A 32 18.63 -10.90 -6.94
CA CYS A 32 18.32 -9.47 -6.77
C CYS A 32 17.88 -8.84 -8.10
N PRO A 33 16.91 -7.93 -8.07
CA PRO A 33 16.55 -7.14 -9.25
C PRO A 33 17.65 -6.13 -9.59
N ALA A 34 17.85 -5.88 -10.88
CA ALA A 34 18.83 -4.91 -11.36
C ALA A 34 18.50 -3.47 -10.89
N TRP A 35 17.22 -3.18 -10.71
CA TRP A 35 16.70 -1.94 -10.16
C TRP A 35 15.31 -2.18 -9.57
N MET A 36 14.90 -1.30 -8.67
CA MET A 36 13.58 -1.29 -8.07
C MET A 36 13.09 0.15 -7.91
N VAL A 37 11.82 0.38 -8.22
CA VAL A 37 11.14 1.65 -7.97
C VAL A 37 10.01 1.41 -7.00
N VAL A 38 10.04 2.12 -5.87
CA VAL A 38 8.96 2.17 -4.90
C VAL A 38 8.21 3.48 -5.09
N SER A 39 6.94 3.40 -5.38
CA SER A 39 6.06 4.56 -5.55
C SER A 39 5.05 4.62 -4.43
N ALA A 40 4.89 5.80 -3.83
CA ALA A 40 3.86 6.05 -2.82
C ALA A 40 2.94 7.16 -3.33
N ARG A 41 1.65 6.87 -3.37
CA ARG A 41 0.59 7.86 -3.64
C ARG A 41 -0.25 8.03 -2.40
N LEU A 42 -0.42 9.27 -1.95
CA LEU A 42 -1.20 9.62 -0.77
C LEU A 42 -2.14 10.76 -1.13
N ARG A 43 -3.39 10.64 -0.70
CA ARG A 43 -4.36 11.71 -0.85
C ARG A 43 -4.16 12.72 0.29
N LEU A 44 -3.66 13.90 -0.04
CA LEU A 44 -3.36 14.96 0.93
C LEU A 44 -4.59 15.81 1.21
N SER A 45 -5.26 16.22 0.15
CA SER A 45 -6.50 16.99 0.16
C SER A 45 -7.37 16.51 -1.00
N GLY A 46 -8.61 16.88 -1.02
CA GLY A 46 -9.49 16.61 -2.13
C GLY A 46 -10.91 16.98 -1.76
N GLU A 47 -11.61 17.57 -2.69
CA GLU A 47 -13.04 17.81 -2.55
C GLU A 47 -13.78 16.48 -2.69
N MET A 48 -13.85 15.72 -1.60
CA MET A 48 -14.67 14.52 -1.55
C MET A 48 -16.17 14.81 -1.69
N GLN A 49 -16.58 16.08 -1.55
CA GLN A 49 -17.98 16.50 -1.57
C GLN A 49 -18.69 16.27 -2.92
N GLY A 50 -17.95 16.30 -4.03
CA GLY A 50 -18.48 16.01 -5.37
C GLY A 50 -18.48 14.54 -5.77
N MET A 51 -17.87 13.67 -4.98
CA MET A 51 -17.71 12.26 -5.29
C MET A 51 -18.94 11.43 -4.89
N PRO A 52 -19.19 10.29 -5.57
CA PRO A 52 -20.23 9.35 -5.18
C PRO A 52 -20.11 8.94 -3.70
N LEU A 53 -21.26 8.72 -3.03
CA LEU A 53 -21.27 8.38 -1.61
C LEU A 53 -20.44 7.13 -1.31
N GLU A 54 -20.51 6.11 -2.15
CA GLU A 54 -19.76 4.85 -2.02
C GLU A 54 -18.26 5.13 -2.02
N PHE A 55 -17.78 5.95 -2.95
CA PHE A 55 -16.37 6.35 -3.01
C PHE A 55 -15.94 7.08 -1.73
N ARG A 56 -16.77 8.00 -1.23
CA ARG A 56 -16.49 8.75 0.00
C ARG A 56 -16.47 7.89 1.26
N MET A 57 -17.25 6.82 1.28
CA MET A 57 -17.26 5.88 2.42
C MET A 57 -16.02 4.98 2.46
N GLU A 58 -15.40 4.72 1.31
CA GLU A 58 -14.23 3.86 1.19
C GLU A 58 -12.90 4.63 1.23
N ASN A 59 -12.92 5.92 0.95
CA ASN A 59 -11.71 6.74 0.81
C ASN A 59 -11.67 7.89 1.82
N THR A 60 -10.47 8.35 2.11
CA THR A 60 -10.21 9.53 2.96
C THR A 60 -8.99 10.30 2.47
N SER A 61 -8.74 11.48 3.04
CA SER A 61 -7.55 12.30 2.80
C SER A 61 -6.91 12.72 4.13
N LEU A 62 -5.66 13.17 4.10
CA LEU A 62 -5.00 13.74 5.27
C LEU A 62 -5.74 14.97 5.82
N GLU A 63 -6.34 15.75 4.94
CA GLU A 63 -7.13 16.94 5.33
C GLU A 63 -8.40 16.55 6.09
N GLU A 64 -9.14 15.55 5.62
CA GLU A 64 -10.35 15.03 6.30
C GLU A 64 -10.03 14.41 7.66
N GLU A 65 -8.84 13.82 7.78
CA GLU A 65 -8.32 13.26 9.03
C GLU A 65 -7.69 14.30 9.98
N GLY A 66 -7.85 15.59 9.66
CA GLY A 66 -7.36 16.69 10.49
C GLY A 66 -5.87 16.99 10.34
N ALA A 67 -5.20 16.44 9.34
CA ALA A 67 -3.78 16.63 9.07
C ALA A 67 -3.50 17.53 7.85
N GLY A 68 -4.47 18.31 7.38
CA GLY A 68 -4.37 19.21 6.23
C GLY A 68 -3.32 20.31 6.36
N PHE A 69 -2.81 20.56 7.58
CA PHE A 69 -1.71 21.49 7.83
C PHE A 69 -0.32 20.96 7.40
N ILE A 70 -0.22 19.67 7.04
CA ILE A 70 1.03 19.05 6.62
C ILE A 70 1.28 19.37 5.15
N SER A 71 2.33 20.15 4.85
CA SER A 71 2.71 20.42 3.47
C SER A 71 3.30 19.18 2.79
N ARG A 72 3.17 19.11 1.45
CA ARG A 72 3.76 18.06 0.62
C ARG A 72 5.26 17.88 0.89
N THR A 73 5.99 18.98 1.00
CA THR A 73 7.44 18.97 1.27
C THR A 73 7.75 18.33 2.61
N ARG A 74 7.07 18.72 3.68
CA ARG A 74 7.27 18.13 5.02
C ARG A 74 6.93 16.65 5.05
N LEU A 75 5.87 16.24 4.35
CA LEU A 75 5.51 14.83 4.24
C LEU A 75 6.60 14.03 3.51
N LEU A 76 7.08 14.55 2.37
CA LEU A 76 8.16 13.91 1.61
C LEU A 76 9.45 13.79 2.43
N GLU A 77 9.87 14.86 3.10
CA GLU A 77 11.03 14.84 4.00
C GLU A 77 10.89 13.79 5.10
N ALA A 78 9.71 13.70 5.72
CA ALA A 78 9.44 12.70 6.75
C ALA A 78 9.48 11.28 6.17
N CYS A 79 8.85 11.04 5.03
CA CYS A 79 8.87 9.74 4.35
C CYS A 79 10.31 9.30 4.00
N CYS A 80 11.11 10.19 3.39
CA CYS A 80 12.50 9.87 3.04
C CYS A 80 13.35 9.56 4.28
N ARG A 81 13.21 10.35 5.34
CA ARG A 81 13.93 10.14 6.60
C ARG A 81 13.58 8.80 7.23
N HIS A 82 12.30 8.49 7.35
CA HIS A 82 11.85 7.23 7.93
C HIS A 82 12.20 6.04 7.05
N PHE A 83 12.14 6.17 5.73
CA PHE A 83 12.56 5.13 4.81
C PHE A 83 14.04 4.77 5.02
N LEU A 84 14.94 5.77 5.11
CA LEU A 84 16.35 5.53 5.39
C LEU A 84 16.59 4.87 6.75
N VAL A 85 15.88 5.29 7.79
CA VAL A 85 15.97 4.65 9.11
C VAL A 85 15.63 3.16 9.03
N TRP A 86 14.54 2.82 8.32
CA TRP A 86 14.13 1.43 8.18
C TRP A 86 15.05 0.63 7.26
N LEU A 87 15.63 1.27 6.24
CA LEU A 87 16.61 0.63 5.36
C LEU A 87 17.89 0.25 6.14
N HIS A 88 18.44 1.19 6.92
CA HIS A 88 19.60 0.90 7.76
C HIS A 88 19.29 -0.18 8.80
N LYS A 89 18.11 -0.12 9.41
CA LYS A 89 17.70 -1.14 10.37
C LYS A 89 17.60 -2.52 9.73
N TRP A 90 17.11 -2.60 8.50
CA TRP A 90 17.09 -3.84 7.73
C TRP A 90 18.49 -4.34 7.40
N GLU A 91 19.40 -3.44 7.01
CA GLU A 91 20.80 -3.80 6.74
C GLU A 91 21.52 -4.33 7.99
N GLU A 92 21.28 -3.76 9.16
CA GLU A 92 21.94 -4.12 10.41
C GLU A 92 21.31 -5.33 11.12
N GLU A 93 19.99 -5.42 11.16
CA GLU A 93 19.22 -6.38 11.96
C GLU A 93 18.46 -7.43 11.12
N GLY A 94 18.49 -7.31 9.79
CA GLY A 94 17.73 -8.15 8.86
C GLY A 94 16.25 -7.75 8.75
N PHE A 95 15.46 -8.62 8.11
CA PHE A 95 14.07 -8.30 7.77
C PHE A 95 13.10 -8.37 8.96
N ARG A 96 13.42 -9.12 10.00
CA ARG A 96 12.51 -9.40 11.11
C ARG A 96 11.91 -8.15 11.76
N PRO A 97 12.65 -7.07 12.09
CA PRO A 97 12.05 -5.86 12.67
C PRO A 97 11.07 -5.16 11.74
N VAL A 98 11.31 -5.21 10.42
CA VAL A 98 10.39 -4.65 9.42
C VAL A 98 9.11 -5.48 9.36
N HIS A 99 9.25 -6.81 9.32
CA HIS A 99 8.14 -7.76 9.37
C HIS A 99 7.26 -7.55 10.60
N ASP A 100 7.85 -7.49 11.80
CA ASP A 100 7.12 -7.33 13.06
C ASP A 100 6.37 -5.98 13.10
N MET A 101 7.02 -4.91 12.65
CA MET A 101 6.41 -3.58 12.62
C MET A 101 5.25 -3.51 11.62
N TRP A 102 5.39 -4.11 10.44
CA TRP A 102 4.34 -4.17 9.44
C TRP A 102 3.17 -5.01 9.95
N SER A 103 3.43 -6.23 10.44
CA SER A 103 2.41 -7.17 10.93
C SER A 103 1.60 -6.62 12.11
N ASN A 104 2.23 -5.81 12.97
CA ASN A 104 1.53 -5.16 14.08
C ASN A 104 0.54 -4.07 13.62
N ARG A 105 0.70 -3.54 12.43
CA ARG A 105 -0.16 -2.49 11.85
C ARG A 105 -1.02 -2.98 10.68
N ALA A 106 -0.81 -4.21 10.23
CA ALA A 106 -1.64 -4.81 9.20
C ALA A 106 -3.08 -4.96 9.69
N GLU A 107 -4.02 -4.69 8.79
CA GLU A 107 -5.42 -5.07 9.01
C GLU A 107 -5.50 -6.58 9.17
N LYS A 108 -6.24 -7.04 10.18
CA LYS A 108 -6.41 -8.45 10.50
C LYS A 108 -7.79 -8.91 10.10
N HIS A 109 -7.88 -10.18 9.68
CA HIS A 109 -9.14 -10.80 9.31
C HIS A 109 -9.90 -10.04 8.21
N VAL A 110 -9.17 -9.57 7.21
CA VAL A 110 -9.74 -8.93 6.04
C VAL A 110 -9.73 -9.87 4.85
N ASP A 111 -10.78 -9.81 4.10
CA ASP A 111 -10.87 -10.44 2.80
C ASP A 111 -10.28 -9.51 1.73
N LEU A 112 -9.32 -10.02 0.99
CA LEU A 112 -8.66 -9.31 -0.11
C LEU A 112 -9.38 -9.63 -1.42
N ARG A 113 -9.75 -8.60 -2.17
CA ARG A 113 -10.34 -8.79 -3.49
C ARG A 113 -9.26 -9.06 -4.54
N VAL A 114 -9.32 -10.21 -5.17
CA VAL A 114 -8.46 -10.59 -6.29
C VAL A 114 -8.97 -9.93 -7.59
N ALA A 115 -8.08 -9.64 -8.53
CA ALA A 115 -8.39 -8.95 -9.79
C ALA A 115 -9.42 -9.69 -10.65
N ASP A 116 -9.53 -11.00 -10.52
CA ASP A 116 -10.54 -11.84 -11.21
C ASP A 116 -11.90 -11.87 -10.51
N GLY A 117 -12.08 -11.12 -9.43
CA GLY A 117 -13.32 -10.99 -8.67
C GLY A 117 -13.47 -11.97 -7.51
N ARG A 118 -12.54 -12.92 -7.34
CA ARG A 118 -12.52 -13.81 -6.18
C ARG A 118 -12.10 -13.06 -4.91
N THR A 119 -12.34 -13.69 -3.79
CA THR A 119 -11.93 -13.19 -2.46
C THR A 119 -10.93 -14.15 -1.85
N ALA A 120 -9.84 -13.60 -1.31
CA ALA A 120 -8.82 -14.35 -0.59
C ALA A 120 -8.81 -13.93 0.88
N GLU A 121 -8.83 -14.88 1.80
CA GLU A 121 -8.68 -14.63 3.22
C GLU A 121 -7.20 -14.30 3.53
N TRP A 122 -6.94 -13.18 4.18
CA TRP A 122 -5.61 -12.77 4.60
C TRP A 122 -5.18 -13.54 5.85
N LEU A 123 -4.05 -14.27 5.76
CA LEU A 123 -3.49 -15.06 6.86
C LEU A 123 -2.30 -14.37 7.54
N GLY A 124 -1.54 -13.55 6.83
CA GLY A 124 -0.35 -12.87 7.36
C GLY A 124 0.79 -12.75 6.36
N LEU A 125 1.99 -12.46 6.85
CA LEU A 125 3.23 -12.55 6.08
C LEU A 125 4.00 -13.80 6.50
N ASP A 126 4.72 -14.39 5.55
CA ASP A 126 5.76 -15.37 5.87
C ASP A 126 7.05 -14.67 6.37
N GLU A 127 8.04 -15.47 6.75
CA GLU A 127 9.33 -14.94 7.25
C GLU A 127 10.12 -14.15 6.20
N GLY A 128 9.83 -14.34 4.91
CA GLY A 128 10.44 -13.63 3.79
C GLY A 128 9.66 -12.39 3.34
N GLY A 129 8.47 -12.15 3.91
CA GLY A 129 7.61 -11.02 3.57
C GLY A 129 6.62 -11.30 2.44
N ALA A 130 6.49 -12.56 1.98
CA ALA A 130 5.40 -12.93 1.07
C ALA A 130 4.06 -12.95 1.82
N GLY A 131 3.00 -12.49 1.16
CA GLY A 131 1.64 -12.54 1.70
C GLY A 131 1.13 -13.98 1.70
N LEU A 132 0.68 -14.44 2.85
CA LEU A 132 -0.01 -15.71 2.99
C LEU A 132 -1.52 -15.51 2.87
N LEU A 133 -2.10 -16.16 1.89
CA LEU A 133 -3.52 -16.05 1.54
C LEU A 133 -4.16 -17.42 1.51
N LYS A 134 -5.43 -17.47 1.87
CA LYS A 134 -6.25 -18.64 1.60
C LYS A 134 -7.20 -18.33 0.44
N LEU A 135 -6.99 -19.01 -0.68
CA LEU A 135 -7.76 -18.84 -1.90
C LEU A 135 -8.38 -20.20 -2.27
N ASP A 136 -9.69 -20.24 -2.45
CA ASP A 136 -10.46 -21.45 -2.78
C ASP A 136 -10.22 -22.65 -1.82
N GLY A 137 -9.82 -22.36 -0.58
CA GLY A 137 -9.53 -23.36 0.44
C GLY A 137 -8.05 -23.71 0.61
N ASP A 138 -7.20 -23.34 -0.35
CA ASP A 138 -5.78 -23.60 -0.35
C ASP A 138 -4.98 -22.39 0.18
N ALA A 139 -3.92 -22.65 0.94
CA ALA A 139 -2.97 -21.62 1.38
C ALA A 139 -1.95 -21.36 0.29
N VAL A 140 -1.85 -20.10 -0.14
CA VAL A 140 -0.95 -19.64 -1.20
C VAL A 140 -0.05 -18.54 -0.67
N ALA A 141 1.26 -18.62 -0.95
CA ALA A 141 2.19 -17.53 -0.71
C ALA A 141 2.31 -16.68 -1.98
N VAL A 142 2.15 -15.37 -1.83
CA VAL A 142 2.20 -14.40 -2.93
C VAL A 142 3.30 -13.40 -2.65
N THR A 143 4.30 -13.33 -3.52
CA THR A 143 5.35 -12.31 -3.40
C THR A 143 4.82 -10.92 -3.73
N LEU A 144 5.52 -9.88 -3.31
CA LEU A 144 5.13 -8.50 -3.65
C LEU A 144 5.16 -8.27 -5.18
N ALA A 145 6.07 -8.91 -5.88
CA ALA A 145 6.16 -8.84 -7.34
C ALA A 145 4.93 -9.46 -8.03
N ASP A 146 4.46 -10.62 -7.53
CA ASP A 146 3.29 -11.31 -8.08
C ASP A 146 1.98 -10.64 -7.65
N SER A 147 2.00 -9.94 -6.53
CA SER A 147 0.81 -9.27 -5.98
C SER A 147 0.22 -8.22 -6.92
N ALA A 148 1.07 -7.56 -7.72
CA ALA A 148 0.62 -6.57 -8.71
C ALA A 148 -0.27 -7.16 -9.82
N GLN A 149 -0.14 -8.45 -10.08
CA GLN A 149 -1.00 -9.18 -11.03
C GLN A 149 -2.25 -9.76 -10.36
N LEU A 150 -2.13 -10.07 -9.08
CA LEU A 150 -3.20 -10.73 -8.33
C LEU A 150 -4.22 -9.74 -7.76
N PHE A 151 -3.79 -8.56 -7.35
CA PHE A 151 -4.66 -7.57 -6.72
C PHE A 151 -4.84 -6.33 -7.57
N ALA A 152 -6.07 -5.82 -7.63
CA ALA A 152 -6.33 -4.51 -8.20
C ALA A 152 -5.72 -3.43 -7.29
N VAL A 153 -4.97 -2.51 -7.89
CA VAL A 153 -4.49 -1.32 -7.16
C VAL A 153 -5.69 -0.40 -6.94
N PRO A 154 -5.93 0.07 -5.69
CA PRO A 154 -7.00 1.02 -5.44
C PRO A 154 -6.89 2.24 -6.35
N ASP A 155 -8.00 2.62 -6.96
CA ASP A 155 -8.04 3.81 -7.78
C ASP A 155 -8.05 5.06 -6.88
N LEU A 156 -6.93 5.76 -6.88
CA LEU A 156 -6.77 7.02 -6.18
C LEU A 156 -6.98 8.21 -7.14
N GLN A 157 -7.75 8.04 -8.22
CA GLN A 157 -7.97 9.11 -9.18
C GLN A 157 -8.46 10.38 -8.46
N ASP A 158 -7.81 11.46 -8.79
CA ASP A 158 -8.30 12.80 -8.46
C ASP A 158 -9.64 13.01 -9.17
N SER A 159 -10.47 13.88 -8.61
CA SER A 159 -11.76 14.29 -9.18
C SER A 159 -11.66 14.43 -10.69
N PRO A 160 -12.70 14.08 -11.46
CA PRO A 160 -12.75 14.38 -12.88
C PRO A 160 -12.39 15.85 -13.04
N GLU A 161 -11.36 16.12 -13.84
CA GLU A 161 -10.93 17.48 -14.15
C GLU A 161 -12.18 18.31 -14.44
N SER A 162 -12.37 19.38 -13.67
CA SER A 162 -13.38 20.37 -13.93
C SER A 162 -13.11 20.87 -15.34
N GLY A 163 -13.89 20.35 -16.29
CA GLY A 163 -13.79 20.73 -17.69
C GLY A 163 -13.79 22.25 -17.78
N GLU A 164 -12.77 22.73 -18.47
CA GLU A 164 -12.67 24.12 -18.87
C GLU A 164 -14.04 24.57 -19.40
N ALA A 165 -14.68 25.43 -18.64
CA ALA A 165 -15.79 26.23 -19.16
C ALA A 165 -15.15 27.36 -19.97
N GLU A 166 -15.29 27.29 -21.29
CA GLU A 166 -15.10 28.43 -22.20
C GLU A 166 -15.94 29.64 -21.79
#